data_9211f47c5ef202b948ce4be806793358
#
_entry.id   9211f47c5ef202b948ce4be806793358
#
_cell.length_a   1.000
_cell.length_b   1.000
_cell.length_c   1.000
_cell.angle_alpha   90.00
_cell.angle_beta   90.00
_cell.angle_gamma   90.00
#
_symmetry.space_group_name_H-M   'P 1'
#
loop_
_entity.id
_entity.type
_entity.pdbx_description
1 polymer ?
#
loop_
_entity_poly.entity_id
_entity_poly.type
_entity_poly.pdbx_seq_one_letter_code
_entity_poly.pdbx_strand_id
1 'polypeptide(L)'
;HRPNFSYYDWIHHDQIGWYREQSQKYTKLNGGKPLPALAYFHIPTPEFGMAKLSGKFGEPIATFGYNSGFIANAADMGDIFGCFVGHAHNNDVVGVYNGMLLGFGRCTGASAYGEVVRGGRVVEITEGERTMETWVTTPKGREGVYYFPSTVTSDEERDLPYFPAVAAKTAGHGVKYTYYEGMFEKISDIKPENKKGEGMLENFIISKAPAQDHFAYDFETLIDIPERAVYIFTLGCDDGAVLYVDGKLLADNNGLHSGLGNEVHVALEKGLHRLKVRYFEDYMGEWLNVSITSRKITMRSIPSEMLYVEK
;
A
#
# COMPACT_ATOMS: atom_id res chain seq x y z
N HIS A 1 24.81 -11.78 24.99
CA HIS A 1 25.53 -10.57 24.58
C HIS A 1 26.92 -10.93 24.06
N ARG A 2 27.26 -10.54 22.84
CA ARG A 2 28.61 -10.67 22.27
C ARG A 2 29.25 -9.28 22.25
N PRO A 3 30.18 -8.96 23.17
CA PRO A 3 30.90 -7.68 23.17
C PRO A 3 31.51 -7.44 21.79
N ASN A 4 31.42 -6.21 21.29
CA ASN A 4 31.94 -5.78 19.99
C ASN A 4 31.14 -6.23 18.76
N PHE A 5 29.97 -6.88 18.92
CA PHE A 5 29.16 -7.30 17.79
C PHE A 5 27.86 -6.50 17.68
N SER A 6 27.09 -6.38 18.76
CA SER A 6 25.90 -5.56 18.85
C SER A 6 25.71 -5.09 20.29
N TYR A 7 25.19 -3.87 20.49
CA TYR A 7 24.82 -3.36 21.81
C TYR A 7 23.60 -4.10 22.35
N TYR A 8 22.66 -4.40 21.48
CA TYR A 8 21.46 -5.20 21.79
C TYR A 8 21.60 -6.61 21.25
N ASP A 9 20.99 -7.57 21.96
CA ASP A 9 20.82 -8.93 21.47
C ASP A 9 19.74 -8.98 20.36
N TRP A 10 19.69 -10.06 19.63
CA TRP A 10 18.80 -10.23 18.47
C TRP A 10 18.06 -11.57 18.53
N ILE A 11 17.11 -11.80 17.62
CA ILE A 11 16.43 -13.10 17.46
C ILE A 11 17.45 -14.08 16.86
N HIS A 12 17.86 -15.10 17.62
CA HIS A 12 18.90 -16.04 17.22
C HIS A 12 18.37 -17.11 16.23
N HIS A 13 19.28 -17.76 15.54
CA HIS A 13 18.91 -18.76 14.53
C HIS A 13 18.19 -19.99 15.10
N ASP A 14 18.48 -20.41 16.31
CA ASP A 14 17.76 -21.46 17.01
C ASP A 14 16.29 -21.07 17.32
N GLN A 15 16.05 -19.81 17.67
CA GLN A 15 14.71 -19.26 17.86
C GLN A 15 13.95 -19.21 16.51
N ILE A 16 14.62 -18.82 15.42
CA ILE A 16 14.05 -18.84 14.07
C ILE A 16 13.74 -20.29 13.65
N GLY A 17 14.65 -21.22 13.93
CA GLY A 17 14.43 -22.65 13.68
C GLY A 17 13.19 -23.18 14.42
N TRP A 18 13.08 -22.90 15.72
CA TRP A 18 11.90 -23.24 16.51
C TRP A 18 10.62 -22.62 15.93
N TYR A 19 10.66 -21.33 15.54
CA TYR A 19 9.52 -20.66 14.92
C TYR A 19 9.09 -21.40 13.64
N ARG A 20 10.02 -21.71 12.73
CA ARG A 20 9.72 -22.44 11.49
C ARG A 20 9.07 -23.80 11.75
N GLU A 21 9.56 -24.53 12.74
CA GLU A 21 8.97 -25.82 13.17
C GLU A 21 7.52 -25.66 13.66
N GLN A 22 7.25 -24.64 14.50
CA GLN A 22 5.88 -24.36 14.96
C GLN A 22 4.97 -23.94 13.81
N SER A 23 5.43 -23.06 12.94
CA SER A 23 4.66 -22.61 11.76
C SER A 23 4.28 -23.78 10.87
N GLN A 24 5.24 -24.67 10.52
CA GLN A 24 4.98 -25.86 9.73
C GLN A 24 4.00 -26.81 10.40
N LYS A 25 4.14 -27.00 11.72
CA LYS A 25 3.23 -27.84 12.51
C LYS A 25 1.79 -27.33 12.44
N TYR A 26 1.57 -26.03 12.69
CA TYR A 26 0.23 -25.43 12.66
C TYR A 26 -0.32 -25.33 11.25
N THR A 27 0.50 -25.04 10.24
CA THR A 27 0.11 -25.11 8.83
C THR A 27 -0.42 -26.49 8.47
N LYS A 28 0.27 -27.57 8.89
CA LYS A 28 -0.19 -28.94 8.68
C LYS A 28 -1.52 -29.23 9.39
N LEU A 29 -1.69 -28.78 10.64
CA LEU A 29 -2.92 -28.91 11.39
C LEU A 29 -4.08 -28.12 10.77
N ASN A 30 -3.78 -27.02 10.08
CA ASN A 30 -4.74 -26.18 9.38
C ASN A 30 -4.95 -26.59 7.89
N GLY A 31 -4.80 -27.87 7.58
CA GLY A 31 -5.07 -28.42 6.25
C GLY A 31 -4.09 -27.94 5.17
N GLY A 32 -2.84 -27.64 5.54
CA GLY A 32 -1.79 -27.21 4.62
C GLY A 32 -1.79 -25.68 4.33
N LYS A 33 -2.67 -24.92 4.97
CA LYS A 33 -2.72 -23.44 4.85
C LYS A 33 -2.04 -22.81 6.06
N PRO A 34 -1.14 -21.81 5.88
CA PRO A 34 -0.57 -21.08 7.00
C PRO A 34 -1.65 -20.52 7.92
N LEU A 35 -1.54 -20.79 9.23
CA LEU A 35 -2.47 -20.26 10.21
C LEU A 35 -2.09 -18.81 10.53
N PRO A 36 -2.98 -17.80 10.32
CA PRO A 36 -2.64 -16.41 10.61
C PRO A 36 -2.10 -16.22 12.02
N ALA A 37 -0.96 -15.57 12.14
CA ALA A 37 -0.23 -15.40 13.39
C ALA A 37 0.30 -13.97 13.55
N LEU A 38 0.52 -13.56 14.82
CA LEU A 38 1.18 -12.31 15.19
C LEU A 38 2.43 -12.63 16.00
N ALA A 39 3.48 -11.84 15.79
CA ALA A 39 4.72 -11.93 16.57
C ALA A 39 4.87 -10.72 17.50
N TYR A 40 5.31 -10.99 18.73
CA TYR A 40 5.57 -9.97 19.75
C TYR A 40 6.97 -10.16 20.31
N PHE A 41 7.79 -9.10 20.25
CA PHE A 41 9.13 -9.09 20.82
C PHE A 41 9.52 -7.66 21.22
N HIS A 42 10.63 -7.47 21.97
CA HIS A 42 10.89 -6.17 22.58
C HIS A 42 11.63 -5.21 21.63
N ILE A 43 12.77 -5.61 21.09
CA ILE A 43 13.63 -4.74 20.29
C ILE A 43 13.30 -4.91 18.80
N PRO A 44 13.03 -3.81 18.06
CA PRO A 44 12.63 -3.90 16.64
C PRO A 44 13.76 -4.48 15.77
N THR A 45 13.37 -5.23 14.74
CA THR A 45 14.28 -5.66 13.68
C THR A 45 14.65 -4.49 12.77
N PRO A 46 15.75 -4.57 11.98
CA PRO A 46 16.14 -3.51 11.05
C PRO A 46 15.05 -3.08 10.06
N GLU A 47 14.14 -3.98 9.69
CA GLU A 47 13.03 -3.70 8.76
C GLU A 47 12.05 -2.64 9.26
N PHE A 48 11.95 -2.43 10.58
CA PHE A 48 11.15 -1.31 11.14
C PHE A 48 11.68 0.05 10.70
N GLY A 49 12.99 0.16 10.43
CA GLY A 49 13.59 1.38 9.86
C GLY A 49 13.36 1.57 8.36
N MET A 50 12.83 0.56 7.67
CA MET A 50 12.59 0.55 6.22
C MET A 50 11.11 0.75 5.88
N ALA A 51 10.20 0.48 6.82
CA ALA A 51 8.77 0.61 6.62
C ALA A 51 8.34 2.08 6.53
N LYS A 52 7.35 2.38 5.69
CA LYS A 52 6.64 3.67 5.71
C LYS A 52 5.72 3.69 6.93
N LEU A 53 6.16 4.32 8.00
CA LEU A 53 5.47 4.33 9.28
C LEU A 53 4.56 5.54 9.44
N SER A 54 3.38 5.33 10.03
CA SER A 54 2.40 6.34 10.45
C SER A 54 2.24 6.31 11.97
N GLY A 55 1.92 7.44 12.60
CA GLY A 55 1.76 7.56 14.05
C GLY A 55 2.74 8.54 14.70
N LYS A 56 2.91 8.46 16.01
CA LYS A 56 3.83 9.34 16.73
C LYS A 56 5.25 8.80 16.65
N PHE A 57 6.14 9.61 16.10
CA PHE A 57 7.56 9.33 15.96
C PHE A 57 8.36 10.37 16.75
N GLY A 58 8.71 10.06 17.99
CA GLY A 58 9.35 10.99 18.90
C GLY A 58 10.83 10.70 19.19
N GLU A 59 11.36 9.57 18.70
CA GLU A 59 12.77 9.21 18.83
C GLU A 59 13.21 8.26 17.73
N PRO A 60 14.51 8.20 17.38
CA PRO A 60 15.04 7.26 16.40
C PRO A 60 14.72 5.81 16.75
N ILE A 61 14.47 4.99 15.75
CA ILE A 61 14.25 3.55 15.93
C ILE A 61 15.59 2.89 16.24
N ALA A 62 15.75 2.44 17.46
CA ALA A 62 16.92 1.66 17.88
C ALA A 62 16.66 0.18 17.59
N THR A 63 17.31 -0.36 16.57
CA THR A 63 17.25 -1.77 16.20
C THR A 63 18.45 -2.53 16.74
N PHE A 64 18.39 -3.87 16.74
CA PHE A 64 19.61 -4.62 16.94
C PHE A 64 20.56 -4.49 15.74
N GLY A 65 21.88 -4.51 16.02
CA GLY A 65 22.91 -4.29 14.99
C GLY A 65 23.13 -5.47 14.04
N TYR A 66 22.43 -6.59 14.24
CA TYR A 66 22.54 -7.78 13.43
C TYR A 66 21.16 -8.24 12.94
N ASN A 67 21.00 -8.36 11.63
CA ASN A 67 19.80 -8.93 11.04
C ASN A 67 19.96 -10.45 10.84
N SER A 68 19.26 -11.24 11.63
CA SER A 68 19.24 -12.71 11.51
C SER A 68 18.25 -13.25 10.49
N GLY A 69 17.50 -12.36 9.82
CA GLY A 69 16.52 -12.72 8.78
C GLY A 69 15.18 -13.21 9.34
N PHE A 70 14.78 -12.82 10.56
CA PHE A 70 13.50 -13.24 11.13
C PHE A 70 12.31 -12.83 10.25
N ILE A 71 12.27 -11.57 9.78
CA ILE A 71 11.17 -11.06 8.93
C ILE A 71 11.14 -11.82 7.58
N ALA A 72 12.29 -12.11 6.98
CA ALA A 72 12.36 -12.90 5.75
C ALA A 72 11.82 -14.33 5.96
N ASN A 73 12.17 -14.97 7.09
CA ASN A 73 11.63 -16.28 7.45
C ASN A 73 10.12 -16.23 7.71
N ALA A 74 9.61 -15.17 8.34
CA ALA A 74 8.18 -14.98 8.55
C ALA A 74 7.42 -14.83 7.22
N ALA A 75 7.99 -14.08 6.27
CA ALA A 75 7.43 -13.96 4.92
C ALA A 75 7.43 -15.29 4.16
N ASP A 76 8.52 -16.07 4.26
CA ASP A 76 8.65 -17.40 3.64
C ASP A 76 7.63 -18.41 4.20
N MET A 77 7.42 -18.40 5.53
CA MET A 77 6.43 -19.28 6.19
C MET A 77 4.99 -18.84 5.92
N GLY A 78 4.74 -17.55 5.68
CA GLY A 78 3.46 -17.00 5.27
C GLY A 78 2.36 -16.98 6.36
N ASP A 79 2.67 -17.27 7.63
CA ASP A 79 1.73 -17.26 8.74
C ASP A 79 1.68 -15.91 9.47
N ILE A 80 2.84 -15.32 9.80
CA ILE A 80 2.90 -14.02 10.47
C ILE A 80 2.48 -12.90 9.51
N PHE A 81 1.45 -12.13 9.91
CA PHE A 81 0.99 -10.96 9.16
C PHE A 81 1.12 -9.65 9.94
N GLY A 82 1.64 -9.71 11.17
CA GLY A 82 1.96 -8.55 11.97
C GLY A 82 3.01 -8.84 13.05
N CYS A 83 3.93 -7.89 13.24
CA CYS A 83 4.94 -7.91 14.29
C CYS A 83 4.81 -6.66 15.14
N PHE A 84 4.77 -6.83 16.47
CA PHE A 84 4.66 -5.73 17.42
C PHE A 84 5.85 -5.71 18.37
N VAL A 85 6.39 -4.51 18.60
CA VAL A 85 7.60 -4.27 19.39
C VAL A 85 7.39 -3.15 20.41
N GLY A 86 8.35 -2.99 21.32
CA GLY A 86 8.44 -1.90 22.29
C GLY A 86 9.73 -1.11 22.11
N HIS A 87 10.50 -0.98 23.17
CA HIS A 87 11.84 -0.41 23.26
C HIS A 87 11.89 1.14 23.14
N ALA A 88 11.43 1.72 22.04
CA ALA A 88 11.38 3.17 21.85
C ALA A 88 10.11 3.75 22.51
N HIS A 89 10.27 4.46 23.65
CA HIS A 89 9.14 4.86 24.48
C HIS A 89 8.36 6.07 23.94
N ASN A 90 8.97 6.87 23.05
CA ASN A 90 8.32 8.00 22.41
C ASN A 90 7.69 7.67 21.03
N ASN A 91 7.75 6.40 20.62
CA ASN A 91 7.19 5.94 19.38
C ASN A 91 5.93 5.09 19.60
N ASP A 92 4.95 5.26 18.73
CA ASP A 92 3.80 4.36 18.59
C ASP A 92 3.43 4.12 17.12
N VAL A 93 4.40 4.28 16.26
CA VAL A 93 4.24 4.16 14.81
C VAL A 93 3.87 2.75 14.37
N VAL A 94 3.19 2.68 13.23
CA VAL A 94 2.75 1.45 12.57
C VAL A 94 2.81 1.63 11.05
N GLY A 95 3.16 0.59 10.35
CA GLY A 95 3.20 0.61 8.88
C GLY A 95 3.36 -0.78 8.29
N VAL A 96 3.39 -0.89 6.98
CA VAL A 96 3.52 -2.16 6.27
C VAL A 96 4.89 -2.28 5.62
N TYR A 97 5.49 -3.45 5.76
CA TYR A 97 6.71 -3.84 5.07
C TYR A 97 6.52 -5.24 4.46
N ASN A 98 6.64 -5.34 3.14
CA ASN A 98 6.46 -6.59 2.38
C ASN A 98 5.20 -7.38 2.77
N GLY A 99 4.05 -6.69 2.87
CA GLY A 99 2.76 -7.30 3.19
C GLY A 99 2.56 -7.71 4.66
N MET A 100 3.46 -7.31 5.56
CA MET A 100 3.42 -7.57 6.99
C MET A 100 3.31 -6.25 7.76
N LEU A 101 2.40 -6.14 8.70
CA LEU A 101 2.30 -4.97 9.58
C LEU A 101 3.44 -4.99 10.61
N LEU A 102 4.16 -3.88 10.71
CA LEU A 102 5.17 -3.62 11.75
C LEU A 102 4.68 -2.48 12.65
N GLY A 103 4.57 -2.72 13.96
CA GLY A 103 3.99 -1.74 14.86
C GLY A 103 4.73 -1.64 16.20
N PHE A 104 4.80 -0.40 16.74
CA PHE A 104 5.25 -0.16 18.11
C PHE A 104 4.07 -0.17 19.07
N GLY A 105 4.25 -0.79 20.23
CA GLY A 105 3.38 -0.60 21.36
C GLY A 105 3.56 0.80 21.97
N ARG A 106 2.51 1.35 22.58
CA ARG A 106 2.61 2.56 23.39
C ARG A 106 3.22 2.24 24.75
N CYS A 107 4.17 3.07 25.22
CA CYS A 107 4.73 2.94 26.56
C CYS A 107 3.64 3.07 27.64
N THR A 108 3.55 2.07 28.55
CA THR A 108 2.58 2.00 29.64
C THR A 108 3.18 2.33 31.00
N GLY A 109 4.50 2.09 31.18
CA GLY A 109 5.17 2.21 32.47
C GLY A 109 5.25 3.65 32.98
N ALA A 110 4.74 3.91 34.20
CA ALA A 110 4.73 5.25 34.78
C ALA A 110 6.13 5.80 35.03
N SER A 111 7.11 4.95 35.36
CA SER A 111 8.51 5.32 35.63
C SER A 111 9.42 5.24 34.41
N ALA A 112 8.92 4.85 33.26
CA ALA A 112 9.69 4.80 32.01
C ALA A 112 9.95 6.23 31.47
N TYR A 113 11.09 6.43 30.82
CA TYR A 113 11.35 7.70 30.12
C TYR A 113 10.33 7.95 29.01
N GLY A 114 10.29 9.18 28.47
CA GLY A 114 9.47 9.58 27.34
C GLY A 114 8.34 10.53 27.71
N GLU A 115 7.97 11.37 26.74
CA GLU A 115 7.00 12.47 26.90
C GLU A 115 5.59 12.11 26.41
N VAL A 116 5.42 10.96 25.75
CA VAL A 116 4.09 10.57 25.23
C VAL A 116 3.14 10.19 26.36
N VAL A 117 1.87 10.55 26.21
CA VAL A 117 0.81 10.12 27.13
C VAL A 117 0.79 8.59 27.19
N ARG A 118 0.89 8.05 28.42
CA ARG A 118 0.91 6.59 28.64
C ARG A 118 -0.37 5.94 28.13
N GLY A 119 -0.23 4.71 27.61
CA GLY A 119 -1.35 4.00 27.03
C GLY A 119 -0.95 2.58 26.64
N GLY A 120 -1.78 1.93 25.85
CA GLY A 120 -1.53 0.61 25.31
C GLY A 120 -1.99 0.53 23.87
N ARG A 121 -1.28 -0.23 23.02
CA ARG A 121 -1.77 -0.58 21.70
C ARG A 121 -2.75 -1.73 21.80
N VAL A 122 -3.90 -1.56 21.17
CA VAL A 122 -4.90 -2.60 20.98
C VAL A 122 -4.77 -3.13 19.56
N VAL A 123 -4.90 -4.43 19.39
CA VAL A 123 -4.94 -5.12 18.10
C VAL A 123 -6.22 -5.93 18.07
N GLU A 124 -7.10 -5.60 17.14
CA GLU A 124 -8.35 -6.32 16.88
C GLU A 124 -8.20 -7.10 15.59
N ILE A 125 -8.41 -8.40 15.65
CA ILE A 125 -8.30 -9.33 14.51
C ILE A 125 -9.64 -10.02 14.25
N THR A 126 -9.91 -10.33 12.99
CA THR A 126 -11.07 -11.14 12.60
C THR A 126 -10.64 -12.59 12.41
N GLU A 127 -11.29 -13.52 13.11
CA GLU A 127 -10.98 -14.95 13.00
C GLU A 127 -11.13 -15.44 11.55
N GLY A 128 -10.12 -16.17 11.07
CA GLY A 128 -10.06 -16.68 9.70
C GLY A 128 -9.61 -15.69 8.64
N GLU A 129 -9.39 -14.43 8.99
CA GLU A 129 -8.93 -13.38 8.07
C GLU A 129 -7.50 -12.92 8.40
N ARG A 130 -6.84 -12.33 7.40
CA ARG A 130 -5.54 -11.67 7.56
C ARG A 130 -5.74 -10.15 7.57
N THR A 131 -6.71 -9.69 8.38
CA THR A 131 -7.04 -8.28 8.56
C THR A 131 -6.92 -7.92 10.04
N MET A 132 -6.59 -6.67 10.32
CA MET A 132 -6.63 -6.14 11.69
C MET A 132 -6.90 -4.65 11.70
N GLU A 133 -7.54 -4.21 12.79
CA GLU A 133 -7.53 -2.81 13.20
C GLU A 133 -6.61 -2.68 14.40
N THR A 134 -5.77 -1.66 14.42
CA THR A 134 -4.91 -1.39 15.60
C THR A 134 -4.94 0.10 15.93
N TRP A 135 -4.96 0.41 17.22
CA TRP A 135 -5.00 1.77 17.73
C TRP A 135 -4.31 1.87 19.08
N VAL A 136 -4.04 3.09 19.51
CA VAL A 136 -3.54 3.34 20.85
C VAL A 136 -4.72 3.77 21.75
N THR A 137 -4.84 3.17 22.92
CA THR A 137 -5.78 3.60 23.97
C THR A 137 -4.99 4.35 25.04
N THR A 138 -5.43 5.56 25.37
CA THR A 138 -4.89 6.41 26.44
C THR A 138 -6.00 6.82 27.40
N PRO A 139 -5.71 7.49 28.53
CA PRO A 139 -6.77 8.09 29.35
C PRO A 139 -7.66 9.12 28.62
N LYS A 140 -7.22 9.60 27.44
CA LYS A 140 -7.98 10.53 26.59
C LYS A 140 -8.86 9.82 25.56
N GLY A 141 -8.76 8.50 25.45
CA GLY A 141 -9.54 7.69 24.51
C GLY A 141 -8.69 6.98 23.46
N ARG A 142 -9.34 6.58 22.39
CA ARG A 142 -8.77 5.86 21.24
C ARG A 142 -8.10 6.85 20.29
N GLU A 143 -6.86 6.59 19.93
CA GLU A 143 -6.05 7.43 19.05
C GLU A 143 -5.44 6.60 17.89
N GLY A 144 -5.34 7.18 16.69
CA GLY A 144 -4.57 6.67 15.56
C GLY A 144 -4.96 5.26 15.11
N VAL A 145 -6.22 5.06 14.73
CA VAL A 145 -6.68 3.77 14.19
C VAL A 145 -6.04 3.54 12.83
N TYR A 146 -5.43 2.39 12.68
CA TYR A 146 -4.78 1.93 11.45
C TYR A 146 -5.44 0.63 10.96
N TYR A 147 -5.76 0.58 9.70
CA TYR A 147 -6.47 -0.54 9.08
C TYR A 147 -5.53 -1.35 8.19
N PHE A 148 -5.24 -2.60 8.57
CA PHE A 148 -4.42 -3.51 7.79
C PHE A 148 -5.32 -4.50 7.01
N PRO A 149 -5.05 -4.80 5.74
CA PRO A 149 -3.86 -4.44 4.94
C PRO A 149 -3.97 -3.12 4.16
N SER A 150 -5.06 -2.36 4.28
CA SER A 150 -5.30 -1.18 3.44
C SER A 150 -4.35 -0.02 3.67
N THR A 151 -3.66 0.02 4.79
CA THR A 151 -2.82 1.14 5.26
C THR A 151 -3.55 2.47 5.53
N VAL A 152 -4.84 2.54 5.30
CA VAL A 152 -5.68 3.71 5.64
C VAL A 152 -5.71 3.93 7.14
N THR A 153 -5.79 5.18 7.57
CA THR A 153 -5.91 5.57 8.98
C THR A 153 -7.22 6.32 9.23
N SER A 154 -7.69 6.31 10.48
CA SER A 154 -8.85 7.11 10.88
C SER A 154 -8.61 8.61 10.76
N ASP A 155 -7.35 9.05 10.87
CA ASP A 155 -6.99 10.45 10.71
C ASP A 155 -7.13 10.88 9.25
N GLU A 156 -6.74 10.03 8.30
CA GLU A 156 -7.00 10.28 6.87
C GLU A 156 -8.49 10.32 6.56
N GLU A 157 -9.29 9.38 7.10
CA GLU A 157 -10.74 9.38 6.91
C GLU A 157 -11.41 10.67 7.44
N ARG A 158 -10.86 11.28 8.49
CA ARG A 158 -11.37 12.52 9.08
C ARG A 158 -10.87 13.77 8.35
N ASP A 159 -9.60 13.82 7.98
CA ASP A 159 -8.89 15.06 7.62
C ASP A 159 -8.73 15.26 6.12
N LEU A 160 -8.76 14.19 5.30
CA LEU A 160 -8.68 14.35 3.85
C LEU A 160 -9.98 14.97 3.29
N PRO A 161 -9.85 15.94 2.37
CA PRO A 161 -11.00 16.49 1.68
C PRO A 161 -11.62 15.45 0.74
N TYR A 162 -12.90 15.13 0.94
CA TYR A 162 -13.63 14.21 0.07
C TYR A 162 -13.96 14.87 -1.27
N PHE A 163 -13.62 14.20 -2.36
CA PHE A 163 -14.03 14.62 -3.70
C PHE A 163 -15.51 14.25 -3.89
N PRO A 164 -16.36 15.19 -4.32
CA PRO A 164 -17.76 14.90 -4.57
C PRO A 164 -17.92 14.03 -5.82
N ALA A 165 -18.89 13.12 -5.81
CA ALA A 165 -19.23 12.35 -7.00
C ALA A 165 -19.69 13.28 -8.15
N VAL A 166 -19.33 12.93 -9.37
CA VAL A 166 -19.71 13.70 -10.56
C VAL A 166 -21.06 13.27 -11.09
N ALA A 167 -21.85 14.23 -11.55
CA ALA A 167 -23.11 13.98 -12.23
C ALA A 167 -22.84 13.60 -13.69
N ALA A 168 -22.62 12.31 -13.96
CA ALA A 168 -22.32 11.78 -15.28
C ALA A 168 -23.32 10.69 -15.69
N LYS A 169 -23.50 10.48 -16.99
CA LYS A 169 -24.29 9.38 -17.56
C LYS A 169 -23.36 8.34 -18.14
N THR A 170 -23.61 7.07 -17.85
CA THR A 170 -22.82 5.97 -18.39
C THR A 170 -23.38 5.43 -19.69
N ALA A 171 -22.50 5.00 -20.60
CA ALA A 171 -22.86 4.35 -21.87
C ALA A 171 -22.63 2.82 -21.85
N GLY A 172 -22.07 2.28 -20.75
CA GLY A 172 -21.69 0.87 -20.59
C GLY A 172 -20.35 0.77 -19.87
N HIS A 173 -19.90 -0.45 -19.64
CA HIS A 173 -18.58 -0.69 -19.04
C HIS A 173 -17.46 -0.46 -20.05
N GLY A 174 -16.29 -0.04 -19.55
CA GLY A 174 -15.07 0.08 -20.32
C GLY A 174 -14.31 1.38 -20.10
N VAL A 175 -13.22 1.50 -20.83
CA VAL A 175 -12.26 2.61 -20.83
C VAL A 175 -12.11 3.12 -22.26
N LYS A 176 -12.38 4.41 -22.50
CA LYS A 176 -12.01 5.06 -23.77
C LYS A 176 -10.50 5.24 -23.83
N TYR A 177 -9.93 5.03 -25.00
CA TYR A 177 -8.52 5.33 -25.21
C TYR A 177 -8.30 6.17 -26.47
N THR A 178 -7.25 6.98 -26.42
CA THR A 178 -6.59 7.54 -27.61
C THR A 178 -5.17 7.00 -27.66
N TYR A 179 -4.78 6.49 -28.83
CA TYR A 179 -3.48 5.89 -29.08
C TYR A 179 -2.61 6.82 -29.92
N TYR A 180 -1.34 6.92 -29.56
CA TYR A 180 -0.37 7.79 -30.20
C TYR A 180 0.91 7.02 -30.52
N GLU A 181 1.64 7.46 -31.57
CA GLU A 181 2.97 6.97 -31.89
C GLU A 181 3.95 8.12 -31.98
N GLY A 182 5.16 7.93 -31.45
CA GLY A 182 6.24 8.91 -31.42
C GLY A 182 7.20 8.64 -30.27
N MET A 183 8.37 9.26 -30.33
CA MET A 183 9.33 9.22 -29.23
C MET A 183 8.89 10.21 -28.16
N PHE A 184 8.69 9.73 -26.94
CA PHE A 184 8.21 10.50 -25.81
C PHE A 184 9.16 10.34 -24.62
N GLU A 185 9.64 11.44 -24.06
CA GLU A 185 10.42 11.43 -22.81
C GLU A 185 9.57 11.85 -21.59
N LYS A 186 8.40 12.41 -21.85
CA LYS A 186 7.45 12.86 -20.82
C LYS A 186 6.04 13.02 -21.40
N ILE A 187 5.04 12.97 -20.53
CA ILE A 187 3.61 13.09 -20.90
C ILE A 187 3.31 14.36 -21.74
N SER A 188 4.02 15.46 -21.50
CA SER A 188 3.80 16.69 -22.26
C SER A 188 4.27 16.64 -23.71
N ASP A 189 5.01 15.61 -24.11
CA ASP A 189 5.50 15.43 -25.48
C ASP A 189 4.43 14.76 -26.36
N ILE A 190 3.41 14.13 -25.76
CA ILE A 190 2.26 13.56 -26.46
C ILE A 190 1.41 14.70 -27.01
N LYS A 191 1.42 14.88 -28.33
CA LYS A 191 0.69 15.95 -29.04
C LYS A 191 -0.45 15.37 -29.90
N PRO A 192 -1.47 16.18 -30.23
CA PRO A 192 -2.57 15.74 -31.11
C PRO A 192 -2.12 15.19 -32.45
N GLU A 193 -1.04 15.69 -33.02
CA GLU A 193 -0.46 15.24 -34.29
C GLU A 193 0.11 13.81 -34.23
N ASN A 194 0.44 13.31 -33.05
CA ASN A 194 0.92 11.94 -32.84
C ASN A 194 -0.21 10.91 -32.83
N LYS A 195 -1.49 11.35 -32.78
CA LYS A 195 -2.65 10.45 -32.72
C LYS A 195 -2.71 9.51 -33.93
N LYS A 196 -2.86 8.20 -33.65
CA LYS A 196 -3.01 7.13 -34.65
C LYS A 196 -4.36 6.41 -34.58
N GLY A 197 -5.02 6.44 -33.41
CA GLY A 197 -6.28 5.77 -33.26
C GLY A 197 -7.01 6.13 -31.95
N GLU A 198 -8.22 5.64 -31.86
CA GLU A 198 -9.03 5.72 -30.64
C GLU A 198 -10.00 4.53 -30.60
N GLY A 199 -10.53 4.23 -29.43
CA GLY A 199 -11.47 3.14 -29.26
C GLY A 199 -11.85 2.92 -27.80
N MET A 200 -12.27 1.68 -27.53
CA MET A 200 -12.64 1.25 -26.18
C MET A 200 -11.94 -0.06 -25.84
N LEU A 201 -11.54 -0.19 -24.59
CA LEU A 201 -11.00 -1.38 -23.96
C LEU A 201 -11.81 -1.71 -22.70
N GLU A 202 -11.66 -2.91 -22.19
CA GLU A 202 -12.32 -3.32 -20.94
C GLU A 202 -11.63 -2.73 -19.69
N ASN A 203 -10.33 -2.38 -19.81
CA ASN A 203 -9.51 -1.84 -18.74
C ASN A 203 -8.29 -1.09 -19.32
N PHE A 204 -7.34 -0.69 -18.48
CA PHE A 204 -6.07 -0.03 -18.83
C PHE A 204 -5.09 -1.04 -19.46
N ILE A 205 -5.39 -1.50 -20.68
CA ILE A 205 -4.65 -2.57 -21.35
C ILE A 205 -3.75 -1.96 -22.42
N ILE A 206 -2.43 -2.06 -22.25
CA ILE A 206 -1.43 -1.59 -23.21
C ILE A 206 -0.95 -2.70 -24.17
N SER A 207 -1.10 -3.98 -23.81
CA SER A 207 -0.65 -5.12 -24.64
C SER A 207 -1.36 -5.25 -25.99
N LYS A 208 -2.33 -4.40 -26.27
CA LYS A 208 -2.99 -4.28 -27.57
C LYS A 208 -2.42 -3.15 -28.44
N ALA A 209 -1.32 -2.52 -28.02
CA ALA A 209 -0.64 -1.52 -28.82
C ALA A 209 -0.16 -2.13 -30.16
N PRO A 210 -0.37 -1.45 -31.29
CA PRO A 210 0.16 -1.91 -32.59
C PRO A 210 1.69 -1.89 -32.65
N ALA A 211 2.32 -0.93 -32.00
CA ALA A 211 3.77 -0.84 -31.88
C ALA A 211 4.27 -1.48 -30.58
N GLN A 212 5.49 -1.99 -30.57
CA GLN A 212 6.17 -2.49 -29.36
C GLN A 212 6.80 -1.36 -28.54
N ASP A 213 7.36 -0.38 -29.21
CA ASP A 213 8.07 0.77 -28.61
C ASP A 213 7.51 2.07 -29.21
N HIS A 214 7.84 3.22 -28.59
CA HIS A 214 7.52 4.56 -29.06
C HIS A 214 6.03 4.82 -29.23
N PHE A 215 5.23 4.48 -28.23
CA PHE A 215 3.80 4.69 -28.24
C PHE A 215 3.29 5.33 -26.94
N ALA A 216 2.06 5.82 -26.99
CA ALA A 216 1.39 6.36 -25.81
C ALA A 216 -0.12 6.11 -25.83
N TYR A 217 -0.71 6.15 -24.66
CA TYR A 217 -2.15 6.07 -24.44
C TYR A 217 -2.65 7.20 -23.54
N ASP A 218 -3.76 7.79 -23.90
CA ASP A 218 -4.64 8.53 -22.99
C ASP A 218 -5.86 7.66 -22.73
N PHE A 219 -6.05 7.21 -21.49
CA PHE A 219 -7.20 6.44 -21.03
C PHE A 219 -8.16 7.32 -20.25
N GLU A 220 -9.47 7.24 -20.56
CA GLU A 220 -10.52 8.01 -19.87
C GLU A 220 -11.70 7.09 -19.55
N THR A 221 -12.17 7.15 -18.30
CA THR A 221 -13.29 6.35 -17.81
C THR A 221 -13.95 7.02 -16.61
N LEU A 222 -15.14 6.55 -16.25
CA LEU A 222 -15.74 6.79 -14.95
C LEU A 222 -15.48 5.56 -14.07
N ILE A 223 -15.07 5.78 -12.83
CA ILE A 223 -15.01 4.74 -11.80
C ILE A 223 -16.21 4.87 -10.87
N ASP A 224 -16.94 3.78 -10.64
CA ASP A 224 -18.03 3.73 -9.66
C ASP A 224 -17.49 3.35 -8.27
N ILE A 225 -17.50 4.32 -7.37
CA ILE A 225 -17.04 4.18 -5.99
C ILE A 225 -18.20 3.67 -5.13
N PRO A 226 -18.09 2.46 -4.53
CA PRO A 226 -19.21 1.78 -3.90
C PRO A 226 -19.65 2.42 -2.56
N GLU A 227 -18.75 3.09 -1.87
CA GLU A 227 -19.03 3.76 -0.59
C GLU A 227 -18.14 4.98 -0.37
N ARG A 228 -18.56 5.89 0.50
CA ARG A 228 -17.71 6.99 0.96
C ARG A 228 -16.57 6.45 1.79
N ALA A 229 -15.32 6.60 1.33
CA ALA A 229 -14.12 6.09 2.01
C ALA A 229 -12.84 6.76 1.49
N VAL A 230 -11.72 6.50 2.16
CA VAL A 230 -10.38 6.73 1.62
C VAL A 230 -10.00 5.54 0.73
N TYR A 231 -9.60 5.84 -0.48
CA TYR A 231 -9.10 4.88 -1.47
C TYR A 231 -7.62 5.14 -1.73
N ILE A 232 -6.89 4.08 -1.96
CA ILE A 232 -5.49 4.14 -2.35
C ILE A 232 -5.42 3.67 -3.80
N PHE A 233 -4.99 4.56 -4.69
CA PHE A 233 -4.65 4.19 -6.05
C PHE A 233 -3.15 3.95 -6.14
N THR A 234 -2.77 2.85 -6.76
CA THR A 234 -1.38 2.55 -7.10
C THR A 234 -1.22 2.65 -8.60
N LEU A 235 -0.33 3.55 -9.02
CA LEU A 235 0.09 3.68 -10.40
C LEU A 235 1.50 3.12 -10.55
N GLY A 236 1.63 2.03 -11.29
CA GLY A 236 2.93 1.45 -11.63
C GLY A 236 3.12 1.44 -13.14
N CYS A 237 4.29 1.79 -13.63
CA CYS A 237 4.56 1.88 -15.07
C CYS A 237 6.06 1.72 -15.38
N ASP A 238 6.29 1.39 -16.62
CA ASP A 238 7.52 1.45 -17.41
C ASP A 238 7.11 1.90 -18.82
N ASP A 239 7.47 3.03 -19.37
CA ASP A 239 8.18 4.17 -18.77
C ASP A 239 7.26 5.07 -17.91
N GLY A 240 6.73 6.15 -18.49
CA GLY A 240 6.07 7.21 -17.77
C GLY A 240 4.55 7.13 -17.75
N ALA A 241 3.94 7.40 -16.60
CA ALA A 241 2.50 7.56 -16.48
C ALA A 241 2.09 8.62 -15.45
N VAL A 242 0.88 9.17 -15.64
CA VAL A 242 0.23 10.05 -14.68
C VAL A 242 -1.24 9.66 -14.49
N LEU A 243 -1.75 9.82 -13.27
CA LEU A 243 -3.12 9.49 -12.91
C LEU A 243 -3.85 10.74 -12.38
N TYR A 244 -5.04 10.96 -12.93
CA TYR A 244 -5.95 12.01 -12.50
C TYR A 244 -7.26 11.43 -11.99
N VAL A 245 -7.79 12.01 -10.92
CA VAL A 245 -9.17 11.79 -10.47
C VAL A 245 -9.90 13.14 -10.47
N ASP A 246 -11.04 13.22 -11.11
CA ASP A 246 -11.87 14.42 -11.27
C ASP A 246 -11.06 15.65 -11.76
N GLY A 247 -10.11 15.40 -12.66
CA GLY A 247 -9.25 16.43 -13.26
C GLY A 247 -8.06 16.85 -12.40
N LYS A 248 -7.92 16.34 -11.18
CA LYS A 248 -6.77 16.62 -10.31
C LYS A 248 -5.69 15.55 -10.48
N LEU A 249 -4.45 15.97 -10.74
CA LEU A 249 -3.28 15.09 -10.77
C LEU A 249 -3.04 14.53 -9.38
N LEU A 250 -3.07 13.19 -9.25
CA LEU A 250 -2.86 12.51 -7.98
C LEU A 250 -1.54 11.75 -7.94
N ALA A 251 -1.22 10.98 -8.98
CA ALA A 251 0.06 10.29 -9.08
C ALA A 251 0.83 10.75 -10.30
N ASP A 252 2.11 11.06 -10.12
CA ASP A 252 3.01 11.54 -11.16
C ASP A 252 4.26 10.66 -11.21
N ASN A 253 4.29 9.75 -12.17
CA ASN A 253 5.41 8.91 -12.55
C ASN A 253 5.89 9.31 -13.94
N ASN A 254 5.97 10.62 -14.22
CA ASN A 254 6.35 11.15 -15.51
C ASN A 254 7.88 11.08 -15.72
N GLY A 255 8.30 10.77 -16.93
CA GLY A 255 9.71 10.66 -17.33
C GLY A 255 10.11 9.24 -17.68
N LEU A 256 11.34 9.08 -18.18
CA LEU A 256 11.93 7.80 -18.54
C LEU A 256 12.44 7.08 -17.30
N HIS A 257 11.94 5.89 -17.03
CA HIS A 257 12.39 5.03 -15.93
C HIS A 257 11.91 3.59 -16.10
N SER A 258 12.70 2.65 -15.64
CA SER A 258 12.33 1.24 -15.57
C SER A 258 11.59 0.98 -14.24
N GLY A 259 10.28 0.71 -14.31
CA GLY A 259 9.53 0.18 -13.20
C GLY A 259 9.38 1.09 -11.97
N LEU A 260 8.59 2.15 -12.04
CA LEU A 260 8.24 3.00 -10.91
C LEU A 260 6.81 2.75 -10.44
N GLY A 261 6.61 2.62 -9.12
CA GLY A 261 5.30 2.54 -8.49
C GLY A 261 5.06 3.71 -7.53
N ASN A 262 3.89 4.32 -7.59
CA ASN A 262 3.46 5.39 -6.70
C ASN A 262 2.07 5.11 -6.13
N GLU A 263 1.93 5.28 -4.81
CA GLU A 263 0.66 5.14 -4.10
C GLU A 263 0.14 6.51 -3.66
N VAL A 264 -1.14 6.74 -3.90
CA VAL A 264 -1.81 7.99 -3.51
C VAL A 264 -3.12 7.70 -2.79
N HIS A 265 -3.30 8.33 -1.64
CA HIS A 265 -4.50 8.27 -0.84
C HIS A 265 -5.45 9.40 -1.23
N VAL A 266 -6.69 9.06 -1.53
CA VAL A 266 -7.73 10.02 -1.90
C VAL A 266 -9.05 9.66 -1.24
N ALA A 267 -9.70 10.65 -0.64
CA ALA A 267 -11.01 10.49 -0.04
C ALA A 267 -12.11 10.77 -1.10
N LEU A 268 -12.96 9.78 -1.36
CA LEU A 268 -14.01 9.86 -2.38
C LEU A 268 -15.38 9.66 -1.76
N GLU A 269 -16.35 10.47 -2.19
CA GLU A 269 -17.76 10.20 -1.93
C GLU A 269 -18.22 8.99 -2.78
N LYS A 270 -19.28 8.32 -2.33
CA LYS A 270 -19.92 7.26 -3.10
C LYS A 270 -20.45 7.79 -4.43
N GLY A 271 -20.21 7.08 -5.53
CA GLY A 271 -20.75 7.38 -6.86
C GLY A 271 -19.67 7.45 -7.93
N LEU A 272 -19.98 8.10 -9.05
CA LEU A 272 -19.08 8.16 -10.20
C LEU A 272 -18.00 9.24 -10.03
N HIS A 273 -16.77 8.90 -10.41
CA HIS A 273 -15.63 9.82 -10.50
C HIS A 273 -14.93 9.66 -11.83
N ARG A 274 -14.43 10.77 -12.41
CA ARG A 274 -13.66 10.70 -13.66
C ARG A 274 -12.25 10.25 -13.37
N LEU A 275 -11.83 9.16 -14.01
CA LEU A 275 -10.49 8.62 -13.91
C LEU A 275 -9.80 8.78 -15.27
N LYS A 276 -8.62 9.40 -15.27
CA LYS A 276 -7.78 9.54 -16.46
C LYS A 276 -6.38 9.06 -16.16
N VAL A 277 -5.86 8.21 -17.04
CA VAL A 277 -4.46 7.77 -17.02
C VAL A 277 -3.83 8.16 -18.35
N ARG A 278 -2.68 8.79 -18.30
CA ARG A 278 -1.84 9.02 -19.48
C ARG A 278 -0.57 8.20 -19.30
N TYR A 279 -0.18 7.48 -20.33
CA TYR A 279 0.94 6.56 -20.33
C TYR A 279 1.75 6.72 -21.61
N PHE A 280 3.07 6.57 -21.51
CA PHE A 280 3.92 6.40 -22.68
C PHE A 280 4.99 5.34 -22.43
N GLU A 281 5.40 4.72 -23.53
CA GLU A 281 6.48 3.77 -23.66
C GLU A 281 7.47 4.32 -24.69
N ASP A 282 8.75 4.42 -24.30
CA ASP A 282 9.80 4.81 -25.22
C ASP A 282 10.54 3.58 -25.77
N TYR A 283 11.19 2.79 -24.92
CA TYR A 283 12.00 1.66 -25.36
C TYR A 283 12.23 0.60 -24.29
N MET A 284 12.12 -0.70 -24.67
CA MET A 284 12.53 -1.93 -23.95
C MET A 284 11.53 -2.50 -22.99
N GLY A 285 10.72 -2.26 -22.34
CA GLY A 285 9.94 -3.03 -21.36
C GLY A 285 8.68 -2.31 -20.92
N GLU A 286 7.58 -2.67 -21.54
CA GLU A 286 6.30 -2.01 -21.36
C GLU A 286 5.44 -2.67 -20.28
N TRP A 287 5.03 -1.92 -19.27
CA TRP A 287 3.97 -2.33 -18.38
C TRP A 287 3.23 -1.13 -17.76
N LEU A 288 1.95 -1.34 -17.52
CA LEU A 288 1.09 -0.41 -16.81
C LEU A 288 0.22 -1.17 -15.82
N ASN A 289 0.22 -0.74 -14.57
CA ASN A 289 -0.66 -1.24 -13.52
C ASN A 289 -1.40 -0.09 -12.85
N VAL A 290 -2.72 -0.16 -12.86
CA VAL A 290 -3.59 0.79 -12.13
C VAL A 290 -4.42 -0.02 -11.15
N SER A 291 -4.08 0.07 -9.86
CA SER A 291 -4.70 -0.72 -8.81
C SER A 291 -5.46 0.16 -7.82
N ILE A 292 -6.40 -0.44 -7.11
CA ILE A 292 -7.20 0.19 -6.07
C ILE A 292 -7.19 -0.64 -4.79
N THR A 293 -7.18 0.05 -3.66
CA THR A 293 -7.29 -0.53 -2.32
C THR A 293 -8.19 0.36 -1.46
N SER A 294 -8.91 -0.22 -0.52
CA SER A 294 -9.58 0.49 0.57
C SER A 294 -9.68 -0.40 1.80
N ARG A 295 -10.29 0.06 2.90
CA ARG A 295 -10.56 -0.80 4.06
C ARG A 295 -11.30 -2.09 3.71
N LYS A 296 -12.15 -2.06 2.66
CA LYS A 296 -12.98 -3.20 2.22
C LYS A 296 -12.55 -3.82 0.90
N ILE A 297 -11.65 -3.16 0.18
CA ILE A 297 -11.13 -3.64 -1.10
C ILE A 297 -9.66 -3.99 -0.90
N THR A 298 -9.34 -5.28 -0.91
CA THR A 298 -7.94 -5.74 -0.97
C THR A 298 -7.29 -5.26 -2.26
N MET A 299 -6.01 -4.87 -2.20
CA MET A 299 -5.24 -4.39 -3.35
C MET A 299 -5.41 -5.30 -4.56
N ARG A 300 -5.87 -4.74 -5.65
CA ARG A 300 -6.06 -5.42 -6.94
C ARG A 300 -6.10 -4.41 -8.07
N SER A 301 -5.81 -4.84 -9.30
CA SER A 301 -6.12 -4.03 -10.48
C SER A 301 -7.58 -3.59 -10.42
N ILE A 302 -7.87 -2.36 -10.85
CA ILE A 302 -9.25 -1.85 -10.81
C ILE A 302 -10.15 -2.82 -11.58
N PRO A 303 -11.20 -3.37 -10.94
CA PRO A 303 -12.12 -4.30 -11.60
C PRO A 303 -12.85 -3.64 -12.77
N SER A 304 -12.95 -4.32 -13.91
CA SER A 304 -13.61 -3.78 -15.11
C SER A 304 -15.09 -3.46 -14.87
N GLU A 305 -15.73 -4.15 -13.93
CA GLU A 305 -17.11 -3.87 -13.51
C GLU A 305 -17.28 -2.52 -12.77
N MET A 306 -16.19 -1.93 -12.28
CA MET A 306 -16.21 -0.58 -11.70
C MET A 306 -15.98 0.53 -12.75
N LEU A 307 -15.62 0.18 -13.99
CA LEU A 307 -15.23 1.13 -15.01
C LEU A 307 -16.35 1.32 -16.04
N TYR A 308 -16.71 2.58 -16.32
CA TYR A 308 -17.80 2.94 -17.22
C TYR A 308 -17.37 4.01 -18.22
N VAL A 309 -17.91 3.91 -19.40
CA VAL A 309 -17.75 4.95 -20.43
C VAL A 309 -18.75 6.08 -20.18
N GLU A 310 -18.27 7.31 -20.15
CA GLU A 310 -19.12 8.51 -20.08
C GLU A 310 -19.81 8.73 -21.45
N LYS A 311 -21.13 9.05 -21.44
CA LYS A 311 -21.92 9.35 -22.65
C LYS A 311 -21.54 10.67 -23.26
#